data_d97cceeab8581fad3eae839ff196d796
#
_entry.id   d97cceeab8581fad3eae839ff196d796
#
_cell.length_a   1.000
_cell.length_b   1.000
_cell.length_c   1.000
_cell.angle_alpha   90.00
_cell.angle_beta   90.00
_cell.angle_gamma   90.00
#
_symmetry.space_group_name_H-M   'P 1'
#
loop_
_entity.id
_entity.type
_entity.pdbx_description
1 polymer ?
#
loop_
_entity_poly.entity_id
_entity_poly.type
_entity_poly.pdbx_seq_one_letter_code
_entity_poly.pdbx_strand_id
1 'polypeptide(L)'
;MILDQAQVNRIFLPATYAEGVPYELFRELRSAAPVWWVEEPAVGPWPAGPGYWAVLRHADVKHVLRSPDVFSSHLGATQIRDPDSPAELDFARTMMLNQDPPDHARLRRIVAGAFTPRALRELAVGIEHHTATAVREVRAHGEADVVRLVADLPVRTLACIMGVPEQDRGLLQDWANRVIGYQDADYAHSGSVDPAALTDTGRAALAHRPTTWTAPDGRPVNPRSRAALADMFAYAHALAERPRPGSMLARMREGGLGTAEFETMFFLFAVAGNETVRNALPGGLYSLLGHPEQYRLLRRRPESVASAVEEMLRYWPPVVDFRRTATRDVELGGRRIRRGEKVVVYHASANRDETVFPDPDRFDVTRTPNDHVSFGYGPHFCVGAQLARLQMTSMLGRLLTELPELTLAPGPAPARLVSNFQNGLKHLHVRWRPRG
;
A
#
# COMPACT_ATOMS: atom_id res chain seq x y z
N MET A 1 21.60 -14.87 21.72
CA MET A 1 21.15 -15.95 20.80
C MET A 1 21.79 -15.67 19.45
N ILE A 2 22.47 -16.63 18.85
CA ILE A 2 23.00 -16.46 17.48
C ILE A 2 21.83 -16.80 16.57
N LEU A 3 21.30 -15.79 15.86
CA LEU A 3 20.28 -15.99 14.84
C LEU A 3 20.91 -16.78 13.68
N ASP A 4 20.30 -17.89 13.29
CA ASP A 4 20.70 -18.63 12.10
C ASP A 4 20.13 -17.99 10.81
N GLN A 5 20.69 -18.32 9.67
CA GLN A 5 20.28 -17.76 8.38
C GLN A 5 18.82 -18.11 8.04
N ALA A 6 18.33 -19.28 8.43
CA ALA A 6 16.94 -19.69 8.18
C ALA A 6 15.95 -18.81 8.95
N GLN A 7 16.29 -18.44 10.20
CA GLN A 7 15.49 -17.48 10.97
C GLN A 7 15.48 -16.10 10.30
N VAL A 8 16.63 -15.62 9.85
CA VAL A 8 16.73 -14.34 9.13
C VAL A 8 15.89 -14.36 7.85
N ASN A 9 15.94 -15.43 7.07
CA ASN A 9 15.22 -15.56 5.81
C ASN A 9 13.68 -15.55 5.98
N ARG A 10 13.16 -15.78 7.18
CA ARG A 10 11.70 -15.69 7.45
C ARG A 10 11.11 -14.34 7.08
N ILE A 11 11.87 -13.24 7.15
CA ILE A 11 11.37 -11.91 6.78
C ILE A 11 11.09 -11.76 5.28
N PHE A 12 11.60 -12.65 4.44
CA PHE A 12 11.30 -12.70 3.01
C PHE A 12 10.03 -13.51 2.70
N LEU A 13 9.68 -14.51 3.49
CA LEU A 13 8.63 -15.48 3.18
C LEU A 13 7.23 -14.89 3.37
N PRO A 14 6.36 -14.84 2.34
CA PRO A 14 4.98 -14.36 2.49
C PRO A 14 4.19 -15.10 3.57
N ALA A 15 4.41 -16.40 3.75
CA ALA A 15 3.75 -17.22 4.76
C ALA A 15 3.99 -16.70 6.18
N THR A 16 5.15 -16.11 6.47
CA THR A 16 5.44 -15.49 7.77
C THR A 16 4.44 -14.40 8.12
N TYR A 17 4.03 -13.62 7.12
CA TYR A 17 3.11 -12.48 7.32
C TYR A 17 1.64 -12.89 7.42
N ALA A 18 1.30 -14.10 7.02
CA ALA A 18 -0.03 -14.68 7.28
C ALA A 18 -0.27 -14.87 8.80
N GLU A 19 0.77 -15.11 9.57
CA GLU A 19 0.72 -15.18 11.03
C GLU A 19 0.79 -13.77 11.68
N GLY A 20 1.36 -12.81 10.98
CA GLY A 20 1.57 -11.43 11.41
C GLY A 20 2.92 -10.90 10.97
N VAL A 21 3.07 -9.57 11.02
CA VAL A 21 4.39 -8.96 10.84
C VAL A 21 5.31 -9.45 11.96
N PRO A 22 6.50 -10.01 11.66
CA PRO A 22 7.38 -10.66 12.65
C PRO A 22 8.15 -9.62 13.48
N TYR A 23 7.43 -8.83 14.30
CA TYR A 23 8.01 -7.72 15.06
C TYR A 23 9.07 -8.16 16.07
N GLU A 24 8.92 -9.34 16.69
CA GLU A 24 9.92 -9.86 17.61
C GLU A 24 11.22 -10.20 16.89
N LEU A 25 11.13 -10.86 15.74
CA LEU A 25 12.29 -11.14 14.90
C LEU A 25 12.94 -9.82 14.42
N PHE A 26 12.17 -8.83 14.02
CA PHE A 26 12.73 -7.52 13.68
C PHE A 26 13.45 -6.86 14.86
N ARG A 27 12.94 -6.97 16.08
CA ARG A 27 13.59 -6.45 17.29
C ARG A 27 14.92 -7.14 17.55
N GLU A 28 14.95 -8.47 17.47
CA GLU A 28 16.16 -9.27 17.63
C GLU A 28 17.22 -8.90 16.57
N LEU A 29 16.80 -8.81 15.31
CA LEU A 29 17.68 -8.42 14.21
C LEU A 29 18.24 -7.02 14.40
N ARG A 30 17.40 -5.99 14.73
CA ARG A 30 17.87 -4.62 14.99
C ARG A 30 18.85 -4.55 16.15
N SER A 31 18.61 -5.32 17.21
CA SER A 31 19.47 -5.38 18.39
C SER A 31 20.85 -5.95 18.07
N ALA A 32 20.90 -7.00 17.23
CA ALA A 32 22.14 -7.68 16.88
C ALA A 32 22.94 -6.93 15.80
N ALA A 33 22.30 -6.45 14.76
CA ALA A 33 22.91 -5.62 13.71
C ALA A 33 21.84 -4.81 12.95
N PRO A 34 22.17 -3.61 12.43
CA PRO A 34 21.21 -2.78 11.69
C PRO A 34 20.92 -3.30 10.27
N VAL A 35 21.83 -4.08 9.69
CA VAL A 35 21.78 -4.54 8.30
C VAL A 35 22.13 -6.02 8.23
N TRP A 36 21.26 -6.80 7.57
CA TRP A 36 21.35 -8.24 7.43
C TRP A 36 21.28 -8.71 5.99
N TRP A 37 22.06 -9.72 5.64
CA TRP A 37 21.86 -10.45 4.39
C TRP A 37 20.67 -11.39 4.53
N VAL A 38 19.77 -11.36 3.53
CA VAL A 38 18.58 -12.22 3.43
C VAL A 38 18.63 -12.95 2.10
N GLU A 39 18.46 -14.24 2.11
CA GLU A 39 18.33 -15.05 0.91
C GLU A 39 16.92 -14.93 0.35
N GLU A 40 16.81 -15.05 -0.97
CA GLU A 40 15.53 -15.09 -1.68
C GLU A 40 15.26 -16.51 -2.17
N PRO A 41 14.77 -17.44 -1.32
CA PRO A 41 14.46 -18.79 -1.78
C PRO A 41 13.30 -18.80 -2.79
N ALA A 42 13.19 -19.88 -3.56
CA ALA A 42 12.02 -20.10 -4.39
C ALA A 42 10.74 -20.19 -3.52
N VAL A 43 9.65 -19.58 -4.00
CA VAL A 43 8.34 -19.59 -3.32
C VAL A 43 7.25 -19.91 -4.33
N GLY A 44 6.62 -21.08 -4.19
CA GLY A 44 5.65 -21.55 -5.17
C GLY A 44 6.23 -21.59 -6.59
N PRO A 45 5.60 -20.95 -7.57
CA PRO A 45 6.09 -20.92 -8.96
C PRO A 45 7.25 -19.93 -9.19
N TRP A 46 7.59 -19.13 -8.18
CA TRP A 46 8.59 -18.07 -8.31
C TRP A 46 9.99 -18.61 -8.01
N PRO A 47 10.98 -18.41 -8.90
CA PRO A 47 12.35 -18.92 -8.70
C PRO A 47 13.05 -18.19 -7.55
N ALA A 48 14.15 -18.79 -7.09
CA ALA A 48 15.06 -18.12 -6.15
C ALA A 48 15.69 -16.87 -6.78
N GLY A 49 15.91 -15.84 -5.96
CA GLY A 49 16.60 -14.61 -6.33
C GLY A 49 18.04 -14.57 -5.79
N PRO A 50 18.78 -13.46 -6.07
CA PRO A 50 20.18 -13.32 -5.67
C PRO A 50 20.37 -13.04 -4.17
N GLY A 51 19.30 -12.71 -3.42
CA GLY A 51 19.37 -12.20 -2.07
C GLY A 51 19.43 -10.67 -1.99
N TYR A 52 19.35 -10.13 -0.77
CA TYR A 52 19.35 -8.69 -0.53
C TYR A 52 19.82 -8.31 0.87
N TRP A 53 20.17 -7.04 1.05
CA TRP A 53 20.47 -6.44 2.34
C TRP A 53 19.22 -5.84 2.96
N ALA A 54 18.77 -6.40 4.08
CA ALA A 54 17.64 -5.87 4.87
C ALA A 54 18.12 -4.74 5.78
N VAL A 55 17.51 -3.57 5.68
CA VAL A 55 17.78 -2.38 6.49
C VAL A 55 16.62 -2.17 7.47
N LEU A 56 16.90 -2.24 8.78
CA LEU A 56 15.88 -2.41 9.80
C LEU A 56 15.72 -1.22 10.75
N ARG A 57 16.80 -0.45 11.01
CA ARG A 57 16.78 0.69 11.93
C ARG A 57 16.21 1.93 11.25
N HIS A 58 15.46 2.71 11.98
CA HIS A 58 14.79 3.91 11.49
C HIS A 58 15.75 4.91 10.83
N ALA A 59 16.88 5.21 11.46
CA ALA A 59 17.87 6.15 10.93
C ALA A 59 18.46 5.66 9.59
N ASP A 60 18.78 4.37 9.48
CA ASP A 60 19.33 3.77 8.27
C ASP A 60 18.31 3.70 7.16
N VAL A 61 17.04 3.36 7.48
CA VAL A 61 15.91 3.40 6.53
C VAL A 61 15.75 4.80 5.96
N LYS A 62 15.74 5.85 6.80
CA LYS A 62 15.66 7.24 6.33
C LYS A 62 16.90 7.63 5.52
N HIS A 63 18.09 7.16 5.89
CA HIS A 63 19.31 7.40 5.13
C HIS A 63 19.21 6.82 3.71
N VAL A 64 18.82 5.56 3.58
CA VAL A 64 18.65 4.89 2.27
C VAL A 64 17.60 5.63 1.42
N LEU A 65 16.45 5.98 2.01
CA LEU A 65 15.34 6.60 1.27
C LEU A 65 15.63 8.04 0.81
N ARG A 66 16.50 8.77 1.49
CA ARG A 66 16.87 10.16 1.11
C ARG A 66 18.08 10.28 0.18
N SER A 67 18.73 9.17 -0.15
CA SER A 67 20.00 9.13 -0.89
C SER A 67 19.86 8.39 -2.23
N PRO A 68 19.03 8.86 -3.19
CA PRO A 68 18.77 8.17 -4.46
C PRO A 68 20.02 8.08 -5.36
N ASP A 69 21.00 8.96 -5.18
CA ASP A 69 22.31 8.91 -5.83
C ASP A 69 23.15 7.69 -5.46
N VAL A 70 22.90 7.13 -4.26
CA VAL A 70 23.56 5.92 -3.73
C VAL A 70 22.64 4.70 -3.82
N PHE A 71 21.35 4.88 -3.55
CA PHE A 71 20.34 3.83 -3.44
C PHE A 71 19.20 4.08 -4.44
N SER A 72 19.40 3.62 -5.67
CA SER A 72 18.51 3.87 -6.81
C SER A 72 17.20 3.10 -6.71
N SER A 73 16.10 3.75 -7.04
CA SER A 73 14.81 3.12 -7.34
C SER A 73 14.77 2.57 -8.77
N HIS A 74 15.57 3.16 -9.69
CA HIS A 74 15.50 2.89 -11.12
C HIS A 74 16.24 1.60 -11.50
N LEU A 75 17.41 1.33 -10.93
CA LEU A 75 18.26 0.23 -11.38
C LEU A 75 17.60 -1.15 -11.33
N GLY A 76 16.79 -1.43 -10.31
CA GLY A 76 16.14 -2.72 -10.14
C GLY A 76 14.65 -2.65 -9.82
N ALA A 77 14.01 -1.49 -10.01
CA ALA A 77 12.67 -1.17 -9.52
C ALA A 77 12.57 -1.26 -7.97
N THR A 78 11.36 -1.23 -7.42
CA THR A 78 11.15 -1.06 -5.98
C THR A 78 10.56 -2.28 -5.27
N GLN A 79 10.37 -3.39 -6.00
CA GLN A 79 9.95 -4.67 -5.44
C GLN A 79 11.15 -5.56 -5.14
N ILE A 80 11.06 -6.43 -4.11
CA ILE A 80 12.17 -7.34 -3.75
C ILE A 80 12.50 -8.25 -4.94
N ARG A 81 11.49 -8.90 -5.54
CA ARG A 81 11.69 -9.76 -6.70
C ARG A 81 12.03 -8.94 -7.93
N ASP A 82 12.98 -9.46 -8.70
CA ASP A 82 13.29 -8.89 -9.99
C ASP A 82 12.14 -9.16 -10.99
N PRO A 83 11.90 -8.27 -11.97
CA PRO A 83 11.04 -8.56 -13.10
C PRO A 83 11.53 -9.78 -13.90
N ASP A 84 10.59 -10.48 -14.54
CA ASP A 84 10.85 -11.77 -15.20
C ASP A 84 11.75 -11.66 -16.44
N SER A 85 11.93 -10.45 -16.98
CA SER A 85 12.80 -10.19 -18.12
C SER A 85 13.34 -8.76 -18.12
N PRO A 86 14.41 -8.48 -18.89
CA PRO A 86 14.90 -7.12 -19.11
C PRO A 86 13.82 -6.18 -19.67
N ALA A 87 12.96 -6.65 -20.57
CA ALA A 87 11.88 -5.84 -21.14
C ALA A 87 10.83 -5.45 -20.10
N GLU A 88 10.48 -6.36 -19.19
CA GLU A 88 9.58 -6.06 -18.06
C GLU A 88 10.24 -5.08 -17.07
N LEU A 89 11.55 -5.20 -16.85
CA LEU A 89 12.28 -4.24 -16.03
C LEU A 89 12.30 -2.84 -16.67
N ASP A 90 12.54 -2.76 -17.98
CA ASP A 90 12.55 -1.48 -18.69
C ASP A 90 11.15 -0.82 -18.68
N PHE A 91 10.09 -1.61 -18.82
CA PHE A 91 8.73 -1.13 -18.65
C PHE A 91 8.47 -0.65 -17.21
N ALA A 92 8.83 -1.44 -16.19
CA ALA A 92 8.66 -1.07 -14.78
C ALA A 92 9.41 0.23 -14.42
N ARG A 93 10.57 0.46 -15.04
CA ARG A 93 11.40 1.67 -14.83
C ARG A 93 10.73 2.96 -15.31
N THR A 94 9.74 2.90 -16.20
CA THR A 94 9.00 4.09 -16.64
C THR A 94 8.02 4.63 -15.60
N MET A 95 7.69 3.83 -14.57
CA MET A 95 6.82 4.25 -13.48
C MET A 95 7.49 5.27 -12.57
N MET A 96 6.80 6.32 -12.17
CA MET A 96 7.32 7.37 -11.26
C MET A 96 7.95 6.78 -9.99
N LEU A 97 7.35 5.76 -9.40
CA LEU A 97 7.86 5.09 -8.19
C LEU A 97 9.25 4.46 -8.40
N ASN A 98 9.52 4.04 -9.63
CA ASN A 98 10.75 3.37 -10.04
C ASN A 98 11.73 4.30 -10.79
N GLN A 99 11.55 5.61 -10.68
CA GLN A 99 12.45 6.61 -11.24
C GLN A 99 13.30 7.26 -10.14
N ASP A 100 14.50 7.68 -10.50
CA ASP A 100 15.34 8.53 -9.66
C ASP A 100 15.20 10.00 -10.09
N PRO A 101 15.56 11.00 -9.25
CA PRO A 101 15.71 12.38 -9.72
C PRO A 101 16.78 12.50 -10.81
N PRO A 102 16.58 13.31 -11.89
CA PRO A 102 15.51 14.31 -12.03
C PRO A 102 14.19 13.80 -12.61
N ASP A 103 14.16 12.62 -13.24
CA ASP A 103 12.99 12.08 -13.94
C ASP A 103 11.81 11.84 -13.01
N HIS A 104 12.05 11.28 -11.82
CA HIS A 104 11.06 11.20 -10.76
C HIS A 104 10.40 12.55 -10.48
N ALA A 105 11.19 13.62 -10.35
CA ALA A 105 10.67 14.96 -10.05
C ALA A 105 9.82 15.52 -11.20
N ARG A 106 10.17 15.20 -12.46
CA ARG A 106 9.39 15.57 -13.64
C ARG A 106 8.00 14.92 -13.60
N LEU A 107 7.94 13.61 -13.43
CA LEU A 107 6.68 12.87 -13.36
C LEU A 107 5.83 13.29 -12.15
N ARG A 108 6.46 13.44 -10.99
CA ARG A 108 5.79 13.86 -9.76
C ARG A 108 5.13 15.24 -9.92
N ARG A 109 5.75 16.18 -10.61
CA ARG A 109 5.20 17.52 -10.84
C ARG A 109 3.89 17.49 -11.65
N ILE A 110 3.77 16.59 -12.62
CA ILE A 110 2.56 16.43 -13.43
C ILE A 110 1.35 16.10 -12.56
N VAL A 111 1.52 15.19 -11.59
CA VAL A 111 0.40 14.68 -10.77
C VAL A 111 0.20 15.44 -9.46
N ALA A 112 1.21 16.18 -8.99
CA ALA A 112 1.16 16.86 -7.69
C ALA A 112 -0.02 17.84 -7.56
N GLY A 113 -0.47 18.40 -8.67
CA GLY A 113 -1.64 19.31 -8.71
C GLY A 113 -2.95 18.68 -8.23
N ALA A 114 -3.09 17.35 -8.31
CA ALA A 114 -4.25 16.60 -7.81
C ALA A 114 -4.27 16.44 -6.27
N PHE A 115 -3.14 16.72 -5.59
CA PHE A 115 -2.97 16.55 -4.15
C PHE A 115 -2.67 17.87 -3.42
N THR A 116 -2.94 19.00 -4.06
CA THR A 116 -2.79 20.32 -3.43
C THR A 116 -3.82 20.53 -2.31
N PRO A 117 -3.55 21.41 -1.32
CA PRO A 117 -4.52 21.70 -0.28
C PRO A 117 -5.90 22.14 -0.81
N ARG A 118 -5.96 22.81 -1.96
CA ARG A 118 -7.22 23.18 -2.63
C ARG A 118 -7.95 21.93 -3.14
N ALA A 119 -7.29 21.07 -3.89
CA ALA A 119 -7.88 19.84 -4.42
C ALA A 119 -8.37 18.92 -3.29
N LEU A 120 -7.59 18.82 -2.21
CA LEU A 120 -7.96 18.02 -1.04
C LEU A 120 -9.21 18.59 -0.31
N ARG A 121 -9.39 19.91 -0.22
CA ARG A 121 -10.62 20.49 0.32
C ARG A 121 -11.85 20.19 -0.54
N GLU A 122 -11.69 20.19 -1.85
CA GLU A 122 -12.78 19.83 -2.79
C GLU A 122 -13.16 18.33 -2.64
N LEU A 123 -12.16 17.45 -2.46
CA LEU A 123 -12.37 16.01 -2.21
C LEU A 123 -12.98 15.73 -0.82
N ALA A 124 -12.70 16.57 0.18
CA ALA A 124 -13.15 16.35 1.56
C ALA A 124 -14.67 16.23 1.66
N VAL A 125 -15.42 17.02 0.90
CA VAL A 125 -16.89 16.97 0.87
C VAL A 125 -17.40 15.61 0.42
N GLY A 126 -16.81 15.06 -0.64
CA GLY A 126 -17.15 13.73 -1.15
C GLY A 126 -16.75 12.62 -0.16
N ILE A 127 -15.57 12.71 0.44
CA ILE A 127 -15.09 11.77 1.46
C ILE A 127 -16.03 11.74 2.67
N GLU A 128 -16.41 12.92 3.20
CA GLU A 128 -17.36 13.03 4.32
C GLU A 128 -18.74 12.44 3.96
N HIS A 129 -19.23 12.71 2.75
CA HIS A 129 -20.47 12.14 2.27
C HIS A 129 -20.42 10.61 2.21
N HIS A 130 -19.36 10.04 1.63
CA HIS A 130 -19.21 8.60 1.47
C HIS A 130 -19.02 7.88 2.81
N THR A 131 -18.20 8.43 3.72
CA THR A 131 -18.03 7.86 5.05
C THR A 131 -19.33 7.89 5.86
N ALA A 132 -20.07 9.00 5.81
CA ALA A 132 -21.37 9.11 6.47
C ALA A 132 -22.39 8.11 5.91
N THR A 133 -22.42 7.92 4.60
CA THR A 133 -23.33 6.97 3.95
C THR A 133 -22.98 5.54 4.33
N ALA A 134 -21.73 5.13 4.21
CA ALA A 134 -21.27 3.79 4.55
C ALA A 134 -21.60 3.42 6.01
N VAL A 135 -21.33 4.31 6.96
CA VAL A 135 -21.63 4.06 8.38
C VAL A 135 -23.15 4.03 8.66
N ARG A 136 -23.93 4.90 7.98
CA ARG A 136 -25.39 4.91 8.12
C ARG A 136 -26.05 3.62 7.67
N GLU A 137 -25.57 3.03 6.56
CA GLU A 137 -26.08 1.79 6.02
C GLU A 137 -25.96 0.61 6.99
N VAL A 138 -24.87 0.56 7.77
CA VAL A 138 -24.64 -0.55 8.71
C VAL A 138 -25.11 -0.27 10.13
N ARG A 139 -25.38 0.98 10.48
CA ARG A 139 -25.63 1.44 11.86
C ARG A 139 -26.71 0.64 12.60
N ALA A 140 -27.77 0.24 11.91
CA ALA A 140 -28.89 -0.52 12.48
C ALA A 140 -28.59 -2.03 12.63
N HIS A 141 -27.54 -2.56 11.97
CA HIS A 141 -27.26 -4.01 11.94
C HIS A 141 -26.60 -4.51 13.24
N GLY A 142 -25.88 -3.64 13.97
CA GLY A 142 -25.16 -4.01 15.20
C GLY A 142 -23.84 -4.76 14.96
N GLU A 143 -23.54 -5.14 13.71
CA GLU A 143 -22.28 -5.78 13.31
C GLU A 143 -21.94 -5.48 11.85
N ALA A 144 -20.67 -5.50 11.53
CA ALA A 144 -20.18 -5.41 10.14
C ALA A 144 -18.76 -5.98 9.98
N ASP A 145 -18.41 -6.30 8.73
CA ASP A 145 -17.03 -6.50 8.30
C ASP A 145 -16.44 -5.15 7.87
N VAL A 146 -15.52 -4.62 8.67
CA VAL A 146 -14.89 -3.31 8.42
C VAL A 146 -14.09 -3.29 7.12
N VAL A 147 -13.46 -4.40 6.72
CA VAL A 147 -12.71 -4.45 5.46
C VAL A 147 -13.64 -4.17 4.27
N ARG A 148 -14.84 -4.73 4.29
CA ARG A 148 -15.87 -4.46 3.27
C ARG A 148 -16.43 -3.04 3.38
N LEU A 149 -16.71 -2.59 4.61
CA LEU A 149 -17.27 -1.27 4.87
C LEU A 149 -16.38 -0.14 4.34
N VAL A 150 -15.07 -0.26 4.47
CA VAL A 150 -14.13 0.80 4.08
C VAL A 150 -13.62 0.66 2.64
N ALA A 151 -13.83 -0.49 1.98
CA ALA A 151 -13.22 -0.80 0.68
C ALA A 151 -13.61 0.20 -0.42
N ASP A 152 -14.84 0.68 -0.41
CA ASP A 152 -15.37 1.56 -1.46
C ASP A 152 -14.84 3.02 -1.35
N LEU A 153 -14.47 3.46 -0.15
CA LEU A 153 -14.02 4.83 0.10
C LEU A 153 -12.76 5.22 -0.72
N PRO A 154 -11.65 4.47 -0.66
CA PRO A 154 -10.46 4.80 -1.45
C PRO A 154 -10.73 4.65 -2.95
N VAL A 155 -11.50 3.66 -3.39
CA VAL A 155 -11.84 3.44 -4.80
C VAL A 155 -12.62 4.62 -5.38
N ARG A 156 -13.67 5.09 -4.71
CA ARG A 156 -14.46 6.26 -5.13
C ARG A 156 -13.62 7.52 -5.19
N THR A 157 -12.81 7.74 -4.17
CA THR A 157 -11.93 8.92 -4.12
C THR A 157 -10.93 8.89 -5.26
N LEU A 158 -10.33 7.73 -5.52
CA LEU A 158 -9.38 7.54 -6.60
C LEU A 158 -10.03 7.72 -7.98
N ALA A 159 -11.20 7.11 -8.21
CA ALA A 159 -11.97 7.28 -9.43
C ALA A 159 -12.26 8.77 -9.70
N CYS A 160 -12.63 9.51 -8.67
CA CYS A 160 -12.84 10.94 -8.74
C CYS A 160 -11.56 11.68 -9.14
N ILE A 161 -10.42 11.41 -8.53
CA ILE A 161 -9.13 12.06 -8.84
C ILE A 161 -8.68 11.72 -10.27
N MET A 162 -8.75 10.46 -10.65
CA MET A 162 -8.30 9.97 -11.95
C MET A 162 -9.23 10.41 -13.09
N GLY A 163 -10.50 10.69 -12.81
CA GLY A 163 -11.52 10.98 -13.82
C GLY A 163 -12.18 9.74 -14.39
N VAL A 164 -12.16 8.64 -13.64
CA VAL A 164 -12.85 7.38 -13.96
C VAL A 164 -14.35 7.55 -13.69
N PRO A 165 -15.25 7.15 -14.61
CA PRO A 165 -16.70 7.13 -14.38
C PRO A 165 -17.08 6.25 -13.17
N GLU A 166 -18.14 6.65 -12.46
CA GLU A 166 -18.63 5.94 -11.28
C GLU A 166 -18.97 4.47 -11.58
N GLN A 167 -19.53 4.20 -12.74
CA GLN A 167 -19.90 2.86 -13.19
C GLN A 167 -18.68 1.94 -13.34
N ASP A 168 -17.52 2.50 -13.70
CA ASP A 168 -16.30 1.75 -13.98
C ASP A 168 -15.37 1.60 -12.77
N ARG A 169 -15.73 2.18 -11.61
CA ARG A 169 -14.87 2.12 -10.41
C ARG A 169 -14.52 0.70 -9.96
N GLY A 170 -15.41 -0.26 -10.23
CA GLY A 170 -15.18 -1.68 -9.95
C GLY A 170 -13.96 -2.25 -10.67
N LEU A 171 -13.60 -1.69 -11.84
CA LEU A 171 -12.40 -2.07 -12.56
C LEU A 171 -11.12 -1.72 -11.77
N LEU A 172 -11.09 -0.55 -11.10
CA LEU A 172 -9.95 -0.15 -10.27
C LEU A 172 -9.73 -1.15 -9.12
N GLN A 173 -10.82 -1.62 -8.50
CA GLN A 173 -10.76 -2.61 -7.44
C GLN A 173 -10.27 -3.97 -7.98
N ASP A 174 -10.79 -4.42 -9.10
CA ASP A 174 -10.42 -5.68 -9.73
C ASP A 174 -8.92 -5.70 -10.11
N TRP A 175 -8.44 -4.63 -10.75
CA TRP A 175 -7.01 -4.52 -11.10
C TRP A 175 -6.11 -4.49 -9.86
N ALA A 176 -6.50 -3.75 -8.82
CA ALA A 176 -5.75 -3.70 -7.57
C ALA A 176 -5.67 -5.08 -6.91
N ASN A 177 -6.79 -5.81 -6.82
CA ASN A 177 -6.83 -7.15 -6.26
C ASN A 177 -5.93 -8.12 -7.04
N ARG A 178 -5.98 -8.11 -8.39
CA ARG A 178 -5.12 -8.95 -9.23
C ARG A 178 -3.62 -8.68 -9.00
N VAL A 179 -3.25 -7.40 -8.91
CA VAL A 179 -1.85 -6.98 -8.75
C VAL A 179 -1.32 -7.26 -7.35
N ILE A 180 -2.10 -6.96 -6.31
CA ILE A 180 -1.67 -7.12 -4.92
C ILE A 180 -1.81 -8.57 -4.46
N GLY A 181 -2.87 -9.25 -4.92
CA GLY A 181 -3.15 -10.64 -4.54
C GLY A 181 -2.27 -11.69 -5.20
N TYR A 182 -1.19 -11.32 -5.91
CA TYR A 182 -0.36 -12.29 -6.63
C TYR A 182 0.31 -13.34 -5.71
N GLN A 183 0.42 -13.05 -4.41
CA GLN A 183 0.91 -13.97 -3.37
C GLN A 183 -0.24 -14.65 -2.60
N ASP A 184 -1.48 -14.19 -2.78
CA ASP A 184 -2.68 -14.68 -2.07
C ASP A 184 -3.82 -14.89 -3.06
N ALA A 185 -4.02 -16.12 -3.50
CA ALA A 185 -5.00 -16.49 -4.52
C ALA A 185 -6.44 -16.13 -4.13
N ASP A 186 -6.80 -16.27 -2.84
CA ASP A 186 -8.15 -15.91 -2.36
C ASP A 186 -8.42 -14.43 -2.54
N TYR A 187 -7.39 -13.60 -2.36
CA TYR A 187 -7.50 -12.16 -2.50
C TYR A 187 -7.50 -11.73 -3.96
N ALA A 188 -6.67 -12.33 -4.80
CA ALA A 188 -6.58 -12.03 -6.24
C ALA A 188 -7.93 -12.17 -6.96
N HIS A 189 -8.78 -13.08 -6.49
CA HIS A 189 -10.10 -13.38 -7.07
C HIS A 189 -11.27 -12.78 -6.27
N SER A 190 -11.02 -11.93 -5.28
CA SER A 190 -12.06 -11.39 -4.37
C SER A 190 -12.97 -10.33 -5.01
N GLY A 191 -12.69 -9.86 -6.22
CA GLY A 191 -13.49 -8.88 -6.95
C GLY A 191 -14.14 -9.47 -8.18
N SER A 192 -15.47 -9.36 -8.30
CA SER A 192 -16.19 -9.61 -9.55
C SER A 192 -16.67 -8.29 -10.14
N VAL A 193 -16.36 -8.05 -11.40
CA VAL A 193 -16.89 -6.91 -12.15
C VAL A 193 -18.11 -7.39 -12.92
N ASP A 194 -19.27 -6.75 -12.71
CA ASP A 194 -20.44 -6.98 -13.54
C ASP A 194 -20.32 -6.18 -14.85
N PRO A 195 -20.13 -6.83 -16.01
CA PRO A 195 -20.01 -6.13 -17.28
C PRO A 195 -21.24 -5.28 -17.65
N ALA A 196 -22.43 -5.66 -17.16
CA ALA A 196 -23.67 -4.94 -17.46
C ALA A 196 -23.72 -3.56 -16.77
N ALA A 197 -23.02 -3.42 -15.64
CA ALA A 197 -22.94 -2.15 -14.90
C ALA A 197 -21.93 -1.16 -15.47
N LEU A 198 -21.01 -1.61 -16.36
CA LEU A 198 -19.94 -0.79 -16.89
C LEU A 198 -20.41 0.17 -18.02
N THR A 199 -19.67 1.23 -18.23
CA THR A 199 -19.75 2.04 -19.45
C THR A 199 -19.33 1.23 -20.69
N ASP A 200 -19.62 1.74 -21.89
CA ASP A 200 -19.14 1.13 -23.13
C ASP A 200 -17.62 1.03 -23.17
N THR A 201 -16.92 2.05 -22.66
CA THR A 201 -15.46 2.04 -22.53
C THR A 201 -14.98 0.95 -21.59
N GLY A 202 -15.62 0.78 -20.43
CA GLY A 202 -15.29 -0.28 -19.48
C GLY A 202 -15.50 -1.68 -20.07
N ARG A 203 -16.63 -1.89 -20.76
CA ARG A 203 -16.92 -3.17 -21.46
C ARG A 203 -15.92 -3.47 -22.56
N ALA A 204 -15.57 -2.49 -23.38
CA ALA A 204 -14.59 -2.64 -24.45
C ALA A 204 -13.19 -3.01 -23.88
N ALA A 205 -12.80 -2.40 -22.77
CA ALA A 205 -11.53 -2.70 -22.12
C ALA A 205 -11.47 -4.15 -21.62
N LEU A 206 -12.57 -4.70 -21.08
CA LEU A 206 -12.62 -6.10 -20.62
C LEU A 206 -12.32 -7.11 -21.74
N ALA A 207 -12.59 -6.78 -23.02
CA ALA A 207 -12.25 -7.65 -24.15
C ALA A 207 -10.73 -7.86 -24.31
N HIS A 208 -9.90 -6.99 -23.73
CA HIS A 208 -8.45 -7.10 -23.72
C HIS A 208 -7.92 -7.88 -22.50
N ARG A 209 -8.79 -8.33 -21.59
CA ARG A 209 -8.40 -9.12 -20.42
C ARG A 209 -7.79 -10.45 -20.86
N PRO A 210 -6.62 -10.83 -20.33
CA PRO A 210 -6.05 -12.15 -20.61
C PRO A 210 -7.03 -13.27 -20.23
N THR A 211 -7.23 -14.22 -21.14
CA THR A 211 -8.06 -15.40 -20.93
C THR A 211 -7.30 -16.57 -20.32
N THR A 212 -5.96 -16.51 -20.40
CA THR A 212 -5.06 -17.52 -19.82
C THR A 212 -4.08 -16.85 -18.88
N TRP A 213 -3.86 -17.51 -17.74
CA TRP A 213 -2.93 -17.04 -16.69
C TRP A 213 -1.73 -17.98 -16.58
N THR A 214 -1.48 -18.75 -17.63
CA THR A 214 -0.32 -19.62 -17.78
C THR A 214 0.44 -19.22 -19.06
N ALA A 215 1.69 -18.93 -18.93
CA ALA A 215 2.58 -18.64 -20.05
C ALA A 215 2.85 -19.92 -20.89
N PRO A 216 3.33 -19.81 -22.15
CA PRO A 216 3.62 -20.97 -23.00
C PRO A 216 4.62 -21.97 -22.40
N ASP A 217 5.46 -21.53 -21.48
CA ASP A 217 6.44 -22.37 -20.75
C ASP A 217 5.85 -23.04 -19.49
N GLY A 218 4.53 -22.92 -19.27
CA GLY A 218 3.81 -23.53 -18.14
C GLY A 218 3.89 -22.73 -16.84
N ARG A 219 4.61 -21.62 -16.80
CA ARG A 219 4.67 -20.74 -15.60
C ARG A 219 3.45 -19.85 -15.51
N PRO A 220 3.02 -19.45 -14.29
CA PRO A 220 1.99 -18.45 -14.11
C PRO A 220 2.43 -17.11 -14.74
N VAL A 221 1.50 -16.46 -15.42
CA VAL A 221 1.71 -15.10 -15.91
C VAL A 221 1.83 -14.16 -14.71
N ASN A 222 2.88 -13.33 -14.69
CA ASN A 222 3.03 -12.30 -13.69
C ASN A 222 1.89 -11.28 -13.80
N PRO A 223 1.00 -11.15 -12.79
CA PRO A 223 -0.16 -10.25 -12.87
C PRO A 223 0.21 -8.76 -12.93
N ARG A 224 1.48 -8.44 -12.78
CA ARG A 224 2.04 -7.08 -12.92
C ARG A 224 2.67 -6.82 -14.28
N SER A 225 2.76 -7.83 -15.13
CA SER A 225 3.32 -7.68 -16.49
C SER A 225 2.41 -6.81 -17.35
N ARG A 226 3.00 -6.17 -18.35
CA ARG A 226 2.24 -5.34 -19.31
C ARG A 226 1.14 -6.15 -20.00
N ALA A 227 1.42 -7.40 -20.34
CA ALA A 227 0.47 -8.31 -20.99
C ALA A 227 -0.72 -8.65 -20.04
N ALA A 228 -0.45 -8.91 -18.77
CA ALA A 228 -1.47 -9.21 -17.76
C ALA A 228 -2.41 -8.04 -17.47
N LEU A 229 -1.99 -6.82 -17.77
CA LEU A 229 -2.71 -5.57 -17.53
C LEU A 229 -3.23 -4.91 -18.82
N ALA A 230 -3.33 -5.67 -19.92
CA ALA A 230 -3.74 -5.14 -21.21
C ALA A 230 -5.14 -4.48 -21.16
N ASP A 231 -6.08 -5.04 -20.40
CA ASP A 231 -7.40 -4.45 -20.16
C ASP A 231 -7.32 -3.10 -19.42
N MET A 232 -6.45 -2.98 -18.43
CA MET A 232 -6.23 -1.73 -17.70
C MET A 232 -5.67 -0.64 -18.64
N PHE A 233 -4.71 -0.98 -19.47
CA PHE A 233 -4.08 0.00 -20.36
C PHE A 233 -4.99 0.40 -21.53
N ALA A 234 -5.75 -0.56 -22.11
CA ALA A 234 -6.77 -0.25 -23.09
C ALA A 234 -7.81 0.74 -22.54
N TYR A 235 -8.26 0.53 -21.30
CA TYR A 235 -9.17 1.43 -20.61
C TYR A 235 -8.55 2.82 -20.39
N ALA A 236 -7.30 2.88 -19.91
CA ALA A 236 -6.61 4.13 -19.65
C ALA A 236 -6.48 4.98 -20.92
N HIS A 237 -6.09 4.36 -22.04
CA HIS A 237 -5.97 5.05 -23.33
C HIS A 237 -7.32 5.56 -23.84
N ALA A 238 -8.36 4.74 -23.77
CA ALA A 238 -9.71 5.15 -24.20
C ALA A 238 -10.25 6.35 -23.38
N LEU A 239 -10.05 6.34 -22.05
CA LEU A 239 -10.42 7.50 -21.23
C LEU A 239 -9.59 8.74 -21.53
N ALA A 240 -8.33 8.58 -21.91
CA ALA A 240 -7.45 9.69 -22.22
C ALA A 240 -7.76 10.38 -23.56
N GLU A 241 -8.56 9.78 -24.44
CA GLU A 241 -9.05 10.44 -25.66
C GLU A 241 -9.90 11.67 -25.30
N ARG A 242 -10.76 11.56 -24.28
CA ARG A 242 -11.64 12.63 -23.79
C ARG A 242 -11.62 12.69 -22.27
N PRO A 243 -10.49 13.08 -21.65
CA PRO A 243 -10.37 13.05 -20.21
C PRO A 243 -11.25 14.11 -19.57
N ARG A 244 -11.78 13.83 -18.40
CA ARG A 244 -12.51 14.83 -17.60
C ARG A 244 -11.59 16.00 -17.28
N PRO A 245 -11.98 17.25 -17.59
CA PRO A 245 -11.17 18.43 -17.30
C PRO A 245 -10.74 18.48 -15.83
N GLY A 246 -9.46 18.82 -15.59
CA GLY A 246 -8.88 18.91 -14.26
C GLY A 246 -8.57 17.55 -13.58
N SER A 247 -8.96 16.42 -14.17
CA SER A 247 -8.60 15.09 -13.67
C SER A 247 -7.10 14.81 -13.79
N MET A 248 -6.65 13.78 -13.10
CA MET A 248 -5.27 13.31 -13.21
C MET A 248 -4.95 12.84 -14.64
N LEU A 249 -5.87 12.15 -15.31
CA LEU A 249 -5.72 11.74 -16.71
C LEU A 249 -5.53 12.94 -17.64
N ALA A 250 -6.29 14.02 -17.45
CA ALA A 250 -6.10 15.26 -18.22
C ALA A 250 -4.69 15.84 -18.01
N ARG A 251 -4.22 15.90 -16.77
CA ARG A 251 -2.86 16.37 -16.41
C ARG A 251 -1.75 15.49 -17.02
N MET A 252 -1.93 14.18 -17.00
CA MET A 252 -0.98 13.24 -17.59
C MET A 252 -0.89 13.42 -19.10
N ARG A 253 -2.01 13.61 -19.77
CA ARG A 253 -2.06 13.92 -21.21
C ARG A 253 -1.39 15.26 -21.54
N GLU A 254 -1.74 16.33 -20.82
CA GLU A 254 -1.14 17.66 -20.97
C GLU A 254 0.36 17.67 -20.65
N GLY A 255 0.80 16.80 -19.75
CA GLY A 255 2.21 16.64 -19.33
C GLY A 255 3.10 15.96 -20.36
N GLY A 256 2.55 15.51 -21.50
CA GLY A 256 3.32 14.94 -22.61
C GLY A 256 4.04 13.63 -22.27
N LEU A 257 3.41 12.76 -21.46
CA LEU A 257 3.98 11.45 -21.12
C LEU A 257 4.08 10.56 -22.36
N GLY A 258 5.18 9.80 -22.48
CA GLY A 258 5.26 8.70 -23.43
C GLY A 258 4.28 7.57 -23.07
N THR A 259 3.96 6.69 -24.03
CA THR A 259 2.99 5.61 -23.84
C THR A 259 3.27 4.77 -22.58
N ALA A 260 4.49 4.30 -22.40
CA ALA A 260 4.86 3.48 -21.26
C ALA A 260 4.80 4.25 -19.92
N GLU A 261 5.20 5.52 -19.89
CA GLU A 261 5.06 6.38 -18.71
C GLU A 261 3.59 6.58 -18.35
N PHE A 262 2.73 6.83 -19.34
CA PHE A 262 1.30 7.00 -19.14
C PHE A 262 0.66 5.73 -18.58
N GLU A 263 0.94 4.56 -19.18
CA GLU A 263 0.45 3.27 -18.72
C GLU A 263 0.89 2.96 -17.29
N THR A 264 2.18 3.11 -16.98
CA THR A 264 2.71 2.83 -15.64
C THR A 264 2.27 3.85 -14.60
N MET A 265 2.03 5.10 -14.96
CA MET A 265 1.44 6.10 -14.07
C MET A 265 -0.03 5.79 -13.78
N PHE A 266 -0.82 5.38 -14.78
CA PHE A 266 -2.19 4.92 -14.55
C PHE A 266 -2.22 3.70 -13.60
N PHE A 267 -1.39 2.70 -13.88
CA PHE A 267 -1.21 1.53 -13.02
C PHE A 267 -0.86 1.93 -11.58
N LEU A 268 0.14 2.81 -11.40
CA LEU A 268 0.59 3.24 -10.09
C LEU A 268 -0.57 3.79 -9.25
N PHE A 269 -1.38 4.69 -9.82
CA PHE A 269 -2.47 5.30 -9.08
C PHE A 269 -3.65 4.36 -8.88
N ALA A 270 -3.99 3.53 -9.87
CA ALA A 270 -5.07 2.55 -9.75
C ALA A 270 -4.83 1.55 -8.61
N VAL A 271 -3.56 1.21 -8.34
CA VAL A 271 -3.18 0.22 -7.32
C VAL A 271 -2.82 0.89 -6.00
N ALA A 272 -1.88 1.84 -5.99
CA ALA A 272 -1.32 2.39 -4.75
C ALA A 272 -2.33 3.22 -3.94
N GLY A 273 -3.27 3.89 -4.62
CA GLY A 273 -4.27 4.74 -3.96
C GLY A 273 -5.45 3.98 -3.36
N ASN A 274 -5.61 2.70 -3.68
CA ASN A 274 -6.71 1.86 -3.24
C ASN A 274 -6.32 1.00 -2.02
N GLU A 275 -5.38 0.09 -2.19
CA GLU A 275 -5.10 -0.98 -1.24
C GLU A 275 -4.47 -0.48 0.06
N THR A 276 -3.70 0.59 0.02
CA THR A 276 -2.98 1.05 1.22
C THR A 276 -3.92 1.57 2.31
N VAL A 277 -4.95 2.35 1.96
CA VAL A 277 -5.97 2.82 2.93
C VAL A 277 -6.90 1.69 3.35
N ARG A 278 -7.27 0.80 2.41
CA ARG A 278 -8.07 -0.40 2.67
C ARG A 278 -7.40 -1.33 3.68
N ASN A 279 -6.06 -1.38 3.73
CA ASN A 279 -5.29 -2.16 4.69
C ASN A 279 -4.99 -1.39 5.98
N ALA A 280 -4.66 -0.09 5.89
CA ALA A 280 -4.28 0.73 7.04
C ALA A 280 -5.44 0.94 8.02
N LEU A 281 -6.64 1.22 7.51
CA LEU A 281 -7.77 1.57 8.35
C LEU A 281 -8.30 0.37 9.14
N PRO A 282 -8.61 -0.81 8.54
CA PRO A 282 -9.01 -1.98 9.33
C PRO A 282 -7.91 -2.46 10.27
N GLY A 283 -6.65 -2.49 9.84
CA GLY A 283 -5.53 -2.92 10.68
C GLY A 283 -5.28 -1.98 11.87
N GLY A 284 -5.37 -0.67 11.62
CA GLY A 284 -5.30 0.34 12.67
C GLY A 284 -6.49 0.26 13.64
N LEU A 285 -7.71 0.03 13.14
CA LEU A 285 -8.89 -0.18 13.97
C LEU A 285 -8.79 -1.47 14.79
N TYR A 286 -8.31 -2.56 14.19
CA TYR A 286 -8.01 -3.81 14.92
C TYR A 286 -7.05 -3.55 16.08
N SER A 287 -5.99 -2.78 15.84
CA SER A 287 -5.05 -2.38 16.88
C SER A 287 -5.71 -1.53 17.97
N LEU A 288 -6.52 -0.54 17.60
CA LEU A 288 -7.23 0.32 18.54
C LEU A 288 -8.22 -0.47 19.43
N LEU A 289 -9.00 -1.37 18.84
CA LEU A 289 -9.97 -2.20 19.56
C LEU A 289 -9.31 -3.27 20.43
N GLY A 290 -8.09 -3.70 20.08
CA GLY A 290 -7.24 -4.54 20.92
C GLY A 290 -6.68 -3.82 22.16
N HIS A 291 -6.81 -2.47 22.24
CA HIS A 291 -6.37 -1.62 23.35
C HIS A 291 -7.56 -0.81 23.89
N PRO A 292 -8.46 -1.43 24.67
CA PRO A 292 -9.73 -0.80 25.08
C PRO A 292 -9.57 0.52 25.85
N GLU A 293 -8.47 0.71 26.58
CA GLU A 293 -8.15 1.97 27.26
C GLU A 293 -7.87 3.10 26.27
N GLN A 294 -7.21 2.81 25.16
CA GLN A 294 -6.92 3.77 24.10
C GLN A 294 -8.19 4.14 23.31
N TYR A 295 -9.03 3.14 23.02
CA TYR A 295 -10.35 3.36 22.41
C TYR A 295 -11.21 4.27 23.29
N ARG A 296 -11.30 4.00 24.63
CA ARG A 296 -12.05 4.84 25.57
C ARG A 296 -11.47 6.25 25.69
N LEU A 297 -10.13 6.39 25.67
CA LEU A 297 -9.46 7.68 25.67
C LEU A 297 -9.83 8.49 24.43
N LEU A 298 -9.72 7.87 23.24
CA LEU A 298 -10.04 8.53 21.96
C LEU A 298 -11.52 8.95 21.87
N ARG A 299 -12.44 8.14 22.39
CA ARG A 299 -13.85 8.54 22.47
C ARG A 299 -14.11 9.74 23.36
N ARG A 300 -13.32 9.92 24.43
CA ARG A 300 -13.43 11.10 25.33
C ARG A 300 -12.70 12.33 24.78
N ARG A 301 -11.77 12.13 23.82
CA ARG A 301 -10.94 13.19 23.22
C ARG A 301 -11.00 13.12 21.70
N PRO A 302 -12.14 13.50 21.08
CA PRO A 302 -12.29 13.42 19.61
C PRO A 302 -11.26 14.25 18.85
N GLU A 303 -10.70 15.29 19.46
CA GLU A 303 -9.61 16.10 18.93
C GLU A 303 -8.33 15.28 18.67
N SER A 304 -8.16 14.14 19.35
CA SER A 304 -7.02 13.24 19.19
C SER A 304 -7.15 12.26 18.00
N VAL A 305 -8.23 12.34 17.21
CA VAL A 305 -8.43 11.43 16.06
C VAL A 305 -7.27 11.55 15.05
N ALA A 306 -6.76 12.75 14.82
CA ALA A 306 -5.63 12.95 13.90
C ALA A 306 -4.34 12.27 14.42
N SER A 307 -4.01 12.40 15.72
CA SER A 307 -2.84 11.71 16.30
C SER A 307 -3.04 10.20 16.37
N ALA A 308 -4.27 9.74 16.60
CA ALA A 308 -4.62 8.33 16.58
C ALA A 308 -4.38 7.72 15.17
N VAL A 309 -4.69 8.45 14.10
CA VAL A 309 -4.41 8.01 12.72
C VAL A 309 -2.90 7.86 12.48
N GLU A 310 -2.06 8.80 12.96
CA GLU A 310 -0.61 8.63 12.86
C GLU A 310 -0.12 7.40 13.63
N GLU A 311 -0.67 7.14 14.82
CA GLU A 311 -0.32 5.94 15.59
C GLU A 311 -0.82 4.65 14.93
N MET A 312 -2.02 4.65 14.32
CA MET A 312 -2.50 3.53 13.52
C MET A 312 -1.53 3.23 12.37
N LEU A 313 -1.06 4.24 11.66
CA LEU A 313 -0.11 4.10 10.56
C LEU A 313 1.26 3.62 11.04
N ARG A 314 1.74 4.10 12.19
CA ARG A 314 3.00 3.63 12.78
C ARG A 314 2.90 2.15 13.19
N TYR A 315 1.85 1.83 13.94
CA TYR A 315 1.66 0.51 14.56
C TYR A 315 1.29 -0.57 13.55
N TRP A 316 0.54 -0.19 12.50
CA TRP A 316 0.10 -1.03 11.39
C TRP A 316 0.45 -0.38 10.05
N PRO A 317 1.73 -0.35 9.65
CA PRO A 317 2.10 0.16 8.35
C PRO A 317 1.50 -0.73 7.25
N PRO A 318 0.74 -0.18 6.29
CA PRO A 318 0.11 -0.98 5.24
C PRO A 318 1.11 -1.54 4.21
N VAL A 319 2.28 -0.90 4.09
CA VAL A 319 3.40 -1.36 3.26
C VAL A 319 4.56 -1.72 4.16
N VAL A 320 5.02 -2.97 4.06
CA VAL A 320 6.05 -3.54 4.94
C VAL A 320 7.44 -3.03 4.57
N ASP A 321 7.76 -3.00 3.28
CA ASP A 321 9.09 -2.71 2.77
C ASP A 321 9.10 -2.03 1.41
N PHE A 322 10.28 -1.53 1.01
CA PHE A 322 10.61 -1.14 -0.36
C PHE A 322 12.07 -1.44 -0.66
N ARG A 323 12.33 -1.87 -1.91
CA ARG A 323 13.68 -2.09 -2.42
C ARG A 323 14.29 -0.81 -2.98
N ARG A 324 15.61 -0.76 -2.89
CA ARG A 324 16.55 0.06 -3.66
C ARG A 324 17.64 -0.83 -4.23
N THR A 325 18.48 -0.26 -5.09
CA THR A 325 19.67 -0.96 -5.63
C THR A 325 20.87 -0.03 -5.49
N ALA A 326 21.97 -0.54 -4.94
CA ALA A 326 23.18 0.24 -4.74
C ALA A 326 23.81 0.66 -6.09
N THR A 327 24.08 1.96 -6.27
CA THR A 327 24.69 2.51 -7.50
C THR A 327 26.20 2.35 -7.51
N ARG A 328 26.81 2.17 -6.35
CA ARG A 328 28.24 2.01 -6.10
C ARG A 328 28.46 1.17 -4.85
N ASP A 329 29.67 0.72 -4.63
CA ASP A 329 30.04 0.13 -3.33
C ASP A 329 29.86 1.16 -2.24
N VAL A 330 29.23 0.76 -1.14
CA VAL A 330 28.91 1.62 0.02
C VAL A 330 28.96 0.80 1.31
N GLU A 331 29.33 1.46 2.39
CA GLU A 331 29.20 0.90 3.73
C GLU A 331 27.92 1.39 4.39
N LEU A 332 27.12 0.47 4.94
CA LEU A 332 25.90 0.76 5.69
C LEU A 332 25.78 -0.19 6.89
N GLY A 333 25.66 0.36 8.08
CA GLY A 333 25.52 -0.43 9.30
C GLY A 333 26.68 -1.41 9.55
N GLY A 334 27.91 -1.05 9.15
CA GLY A 334 29.10 -1.89 9.26
C GLY A 334 29.16 -3.03 8.24
N ARG A 335 28.29 -3.01 7.20
CA ARG A 335 28.28 -3.97 6.11
C ARG A 335 28.68 -3.30 4.79
N ARG A 336 29.55 -3.98 4.03
CA ARG A 336 29.90 -3.54 2.67
C ARG A 336 28.84 -4.05 1.71
N ILE A 337 28.11 -3.15 1.10
CA ILE A 337 27.12 -3.40 0.05
C ILE A 337 27.79 -3.08 -1.28
N ARG A 338 27.77 -4.02 -2.21
CA ARG A 338 28.40 -3.84 -3.53
C ARG A 338 27.44 -3.16 -4.50
N ARG A 339 28.00 -2.49 -5.49
CA ARG A 339 27.25 -1.98 -6.63
C ARG A 339 26.37 -3.06 -7.25
N GLY A 340 25.10 -2.74 -7.47
CA GLY A 340 24.11 -3.64 -8.06
C GLY A 340 23.38 -4.53 -7.05
N GLU A 341 23.82 -4.61 -5.80
CA GLU A 341 23.12 -5.38 -4.78
C GLU A 341 21.82 -4.70 -4.34
N LYS A 342 20.82 -5.51 -4.01
CA LYS A 342 19.52 -5.09 -3.51
C LYS A 342 19.65 -4.62 -2.06
N VAL A 343 18.98 -3.51 -1.75
CA VAL A 343 18.86 -2.94 -0.41
C VAL A 343 17.37 -2.74 -0.11
N VAL A 344 16.84 -3.49 0.84
CA VAL A 344 15.42 -3.48 1.19
C VAL A 344 15.23 -2.79 2.53
N VAL A 345 14.49 -1.69 2.54
CA VAL A 345 14.15 -0.95 3.76
C VAL A 345 12.85 -1.46 4.33
N TYR A 346 12.83 -1.81 5.61
CA TYR A 346 11.64 -2.34 6.29
C TYR A 346 10.95 -1.24 7.12
N HIS A 347 9.89 -0.66 6.59
CA HIS A 347 9.07 0.34 7.29
C HIS A 347 8.48 -0.24 8.58
N ALA A 348 8.00 -1.48 8.52
CA ALA A 348 7.42 -2.16 9.67
C ALA A 348 8.42 -2.31 10.82
N SER A 349 9.70 -2.59 10.52
CA SER A 349 10.77 -2.64 11.51
C SER A 349 11.12 -1.25 12.04
N ALA A 350 11.34 -0.28 11.14
CA ALA A 350 11.72 1.09 11.50
C ALA A 350 10.69 1.79 12.39
N ASN A 351 9.40 1.53 12.17
CA ASN A 351 8.30 2.07 12.98
C ASN A 351 8.23 1.47 14.41
N ARG A 352 9.03 0.45 14.69
CA ARG A 352 9.16 -0.18 16.00
C ARG A 352 10.58 -0.05 16.56
N ASP A 353 11.39 0.85 16.00
CA ASP A 353 12.74 1.11 16.49
C ASP A 353 12.70 1.82 17.84
N GLU A 354 13.16 1.11 18.86
CA GLU A 354 13.22 1.56 20.25
C GLU A 354 14.12 2.77 20.49
N THR A 355 15.02 3.06 19.55
CA THR A 355 15.88 4.26 19.62
C THR A 355 15.12 5.53 19.25
N VAL A 356 13.96 5.41 18.60
CA VAL A 356 13.12 6.54 18.15
C VAL A 356 11.78 6.57 18.85
N PHE A 357 11.19 5.40 19.09
CA PHE A 357 9.87 5.26 19.70
C PHE A 357 9.99 4.62 21.08
N PRO A 358 9.92 5.40 22.18
CA PRO A 358 9.82 4.81 23.52
C PRO A 358 8.63 3.85 23.60
N ASP A 359 8.83 2.67 24.19
CA ASP A 359 7.82 1.61 24.26
C ASP A 359 7.17 1.35 22.89
N PRO A 360 7.94 0.93 21.86
CA PRO A 360 7.46 0.89 20.48
C PRO A 360 6.29 -0.07 20.26
N ASP A 361 6.17 -1.08 21.12
CA ASP A 361 5.10 -2.09 21.09
C ASP A 361 3.83 -1.64 21.82
N ARG A 362 3.88 -0.52 22.54
CA ARG A 362 2.69 0.11 23.11
C ARG A 362 1.97 0.92 22.03
N PHE A 363 0.69 0.64 21.85
CA PHE A 363 -0.23 1.46 21.04
C PHE A 363 -0.70 2.68 21.87
N ASP A 364 -0.41 3.89 21.41
CA ASP A 364 -0.71 5.13 22.13
C ASP A 364 -1.26 6.19 21.19
N VAL A 365 -2.57 6.42 21.22
CA VAL A 365 -3.29 7.39 20.37
C VAL A 365 -2.84 8.85 20.57
N THR A 366 -2.07 9.12 21.62
CA THR A 366 -1.54 10.46 21.92
C THR A 366 -0.04 10.59 21.66
N ARG A 367 0.59 9.59 21.06
CA ARG A 367 2.03 9.59 20.83
C ARG A 367 2.49 10.82 20.07
N THR A 368 3.43 11.55 20.69
CA THR A 368 4.09 12.73 20.10
C THR A 368 5.51 12.87 20.66
N PRO A 369 6.54 13.04 19.84
CA PRO A 369 6.50 12.98 18.37
C PRO A 369 6.18 11.58 17.85
N ASN A 370 5.66 11.47 16.61
CA ASN A 370 5.39 10.22 15.94
C ASN A 370 6.01 10.24 14.52
N ASP A 371 7.34 10.14 14.45
CA ASP A 371 8.15 10.24 13.22
C ASP A 371 8.18 8.89 12.46
N HIS A 372 7.01 8.32 12.19
CA HIS A 372 6.94 7.06 11.46
C HIS A 372 7.25 7.20 9.97
N VAL A 373 7.73 6.12 9.36
CA VAL A 373 8.11 6.07 7.94
C VAL A 373 7.10 5.33 7.06
N SER A 374 5.83 5.18 7.47
CA SER A 374 4.79 4.46 6.71
C SER A 374 4.45 5.13 5.38
N PHE A 375 4.75 6.41 5.22
CA PHE A 375 4.65 7.14 3.97
C PHE A 375 5.98 7.24 3.20
N GLY A 376 7.00 6.47 3.61
CA GLY A 376 8.36 6.61 3.10
C GLY A 376 9.05 7.88 3.60
N TYR A 377 10.16 8.24 2.97
CA TYR A 377 10.96 9.42 3.29
C TYR A 377 11.70 9.94 2.04
N GLY A 378 12.13 11.20 2.04
CA GLY A 378 12.91 11.79 0.94
C GLY A 378 12.10 12.03 -0.34
N PRO A 379 12.74 11.95 -1.53
CA PRO A 379 12.08 12.28 -2.80
C PRO A 379 10.81 11.48 -3.07
N HIS A 380 10.77 10.22 -2.65
CA HIS A 380 9.62 9.31 -2.82
C HIS A 380 8.59 9.36 -1.68
N PHE A 381 8.66 10.36 -0.78
CA PHE A 381 7.61 10.54 0.21
C PHE A 381 6.22 10.51 -0.45
N CYS A 382 5.27 9.76 0.11
CA CYS A 382 3.98 9.49 -0.50
C CYS A 382 3.25 10.77 -0.93
N VAL A 383 2.91 10.86 -2.21
CA VAL A 383 2.18 12.02 -2.76
C VAL A 383 0.76 12.12 -2.22
N GLY A 384 0.14 10.96 -1.90
CA GLY A 384 -1.21 10.85 -1.36
C GLY A 384 -1.29 10.88 0.17
N ALA A 385 -0.20 11.17 0.91
CA ALA A 385 -0.16 11.07 2.36
C ALA A 385 -1.26 11.91 3.06
N GLN A 386 -1.53 13.12 2.60
CA GLN A 386 -2.59 13.96 3.16
C GLN A 386 -3.99 13.45 2.81
N LEU A 387 -4.17 12.86 1.63
CA LEU A 387 -5.42 12.23 1.23
C LEU A 387 -5.73 11.01 2.10
N ALA A 388 -4.74 10.14 2.33
CA ALA A 388 -4.89 8.97 3.20
C ALA A 388 -5.27 9.39 4.63
N ARG A 389 -4.60 10.40 5.19
CA ARG A 389 -4.95 10.98 6.50
C ARG A 389 -6.37 11.50 6.54
N LEU A 390 -6.80 12.22 5.52
CA LEU A 390 -8.16 12.74 5.41
C LEU A 390 -9.20 11.61 5.40
N GLN A 391 -9.00 10.59 4.59
CA GLN A 391 -9.89 9.42 4.52
C GLN A 391 -9.96 8.66 5.85
N MET A 392 -8.80 8.38 6.46
CA MET A 392 -8.72 7.64 7.72
C MET A 392 -9.33 8.45 8.87
N THR A 393 -9.07 9.76 8.94
CA THR A 393 -9.62 10.64 9.99
C THR A 393 -11.14 10.74 9.87
N SER A 394 -11.67 10.94 8.65
CA SER A 394 -13.11 11.02 8.41
C SER A 394 -13.80 9.70 8.80
N MET A 395 -13.31 8.56 8.31
CA MET A 395 -13.91 7.27 8.62
C MET A 395 -13.80 6.92 10.11
N LEU A 396 -12.64 7.06 10.73
CA LEU A 396 -12.44 6.78 12.15
C LEU A 396 -13.36 7.66 13.02
N GLY A 397 -13.43 8.96 12.71
CA GLY A 397 -14.32 9.89 13.42
C GLY A 397 -15.79 9.45 13.37
N ARG A 398 -16.27 9.01 12.19
CA ARG A 398 -17.63 8.50 12.02
C ARG A 398 -17.86 7.20 12.79
N LEU A 399 -16.95 6.23 12.70
CA LEU A 399 -17.05 4.97 13.45
C LEU A 399 -17.15 5.20 14.95
N LEU A 400 -16.34 6.12 15.49
CA LEU A 400 -16.33 6.46 16.93
C LEU A 400 -17.61 7.15 17.40
N THR A 401 -18.21 7.99 16.55
CA THR A 401 -19.38 8.80 16.94
C THR A 401 -20.71 8.10 16.68
N GLU A 402 -20.80 7.33 15.59
CA GLU A 402 -22.08 6.76 15.14
C GLU A 402 -22.25 5.28 15.53
N LEU A 403 -21.14 4.54 15.81
CA LEU A 403 -21.17 3.14 16.25
C LEU A 403 -20.72 3.04 17.71
N PRO A 404 -21.65 3.22 18.70
CA PRO A 404 -21.27 3.22 20.10
C PRO A 404 -20.84 1.83 20.60
N GLU A 405 -19.90 1.82 21.55
CA GLU A 405 -19.39 0.57 22.17
C GLU A 405 -18.80 -0.41 21.16
N LEU A 406 -18.11 0.12 20.13
CA LEU A 406 -17.47 -0.69 19.09
C LEU A 406 -16.45 -1.64 19.70
N THR A 407 -16.56 -2.93 19.37
CA THR A 407 -15.68 -4.01 19.85
C THR A 407 -15.41 -4.99 18.74
N LEU A 408 -14.35 -5.79 18.88
CA LEU A 408 -14.13 -6.94 18.01
C LEU A 408 -15.24 -7.98 18.21
N ALA A 409 -15.74 -8.57 17.13
CA ALA A 409 -16.66 -9.68 17.23
C ALA A 409 -15.96 -10.89 17.85
N PRO A 410 -16.65 -11.72 18.64
CA PRO A 410 -16.10 -12.98 19.14
C PRO A 410 -15.72 -13.90 17.98
N GLY A 411 -14.57 -14.57 18.13
CA GLY A 411 -14.11 -15.50 17.10
C GLY A 411 -12.59 -15.63 17.08
N PRO A 412 -12.03 -16.33 16.08
CA PRO A 412 -10.59 -16.41 15.89
C PRO A 412 -10.02 -15.03 15.48
N ALA A 413 -8.71 -14.89 15.62
CA ALA A 413 -8.02 -13.71 15.12
C ALA A 413 -8.28 -13.52 13.62
N PRO A 414 -8.42 -12.28 13.12
CA PRO A 414 -8.69 -12.01 11.72
C PRO A 414 -7.61 -12.59 10.80
N ALA A 415 -8.03 -13.28 9.72
CA ALA A 415 -7.11 -13.78 8.71
C ALA A 415 -6.38 -12.63 8.01
N ARG A 416 -5.07 -12.78 7.84
CA ARG A 416 -4.19 -11.79 7.21
C ARG A 416 -3.95 -12.11 5.74
N LEU A 417 -3.54 -11.10 4.99
CA LEU A 417 -3.01 -11.31 3.65
C LEU A 417 -1.70 -12.12 3.72
N VAL A 418 -1.57 -13.09 2.81
CA VAL A 418 -0.31 -13.81 2.60
C VAL A 418 0.58 -12.95 1.71
N SER A 419 1.23 -11.95 2.30
CA SER A 419 2.05 -10.99 1.54
C SER A 419 3.17 -10.44 2.41
N ASN A 420 4.41 -10.52 1.92
CA ASN A 420 5.55 -9.87 2.56
C ASN A 420 5.65 -8.37 2.23
N PHE A 421 4.78 -7.86 1.33
CA PHE A 421 4.76 -6.47 0.92
C PHE A 421 3.58 -5.70 1.52
N GLN A 422 2.37 -6.29 1.51
CA GLN A 422 1.15 -5.66 2.03
C GLN A 422 0.76 -6.24 3.39
N ASN A 423 0.56 -5.37 4.38
CA ASN A 423 0.08 -5.73 5.70
C ASN A 423 -1.41 -5.43 5.80
N GLY A 424 -2.25 -6.40 5.53
CA GLY A 424 -3.71 -6.27 5.50
C GLY A 424 -4.45 -7.41 6.17
N LEU A 425 -5.74 -7.20 6.38
CA LEU A 425 -6.70 -8.19 6.87
C LEU A 425 -7.65 -8.59 5.74
N LYS A 426 -8.02 -9.87 5.67
CA LYS A 426 -9.05 -10.36 4.73
C LYS A 426 -10.45 -9.96 5.18
N HIS A 427 -10.69 -9.99 6.48
CA HIS A 427 -11.94 -9.61 7.13
C HIS A 427 -11.62 -8.99 8.50
N LEU A 428 -12.48 -8.09 8.98
CA LEU A 428 -12.47 -7.58 10.35
C LEU A 428 -13.90 -7.41 10.84
N HIS A 429 -14.41 -8.42 11.54
CA HIS A 429 -15.76 -8.37 12.10
C HIS A 429 -15.77 -7.59 13.41
N VAL A 430 -16.66 -6.58 13.48
CA VAL A 430 -16.87 -5.73 14.66
C VAL A 430 -18.33 -5.73 15.06
N ARG A 431 -18.60 -5.39 16.33
CA ARG A 431 -19.94 -5.24 16.89
C ARG A 431 -20.06 -3.92 17.62
N TRP A 432 -21.26 -3.41 17.66
CA TRP A 432 -21.65 -2.23 18.43
C TRP A 432 -23.08 -2.35 18.94
N ARG A 433 -23.47 -1.46 19.85
CA ARG A 433 -24.86 -1.37 20.27
C ARG A 433 -25.67 -0.60 19.23
N PRO A 434 -26.66 -1.24 18.56
CA PRO A 434 -27.49 -0.53 17.60
C PRO A 434 -28.17 0.68 18.23
N ARG A 435 -28.21 1.80 17.53
CA ARG A 435 -29.09 2.91 17.87
C ARG A 435 -30.36 2.75 17.04
N GLY A 436 -31.49 2.65 17.73
CA GLY A 436 -32.81 2.64 17.10
C GLY A 436 -33.10 3.92 16.32
#